data_d139948581ef338af346335326e70f65
#
_entry.id   d139948581ef338af346335326e70f65
#
_cell.length_a   1.000
_cell.length_b   1.000
_cell.length_c   1.000
_cell.angle_alpha   90.00
_cell.angle_beta   90.00
_cell.angle_gamma   90.00
#
_symmetry.space_group_name_H-M   'P 1'
#
loop_
_entity.id
_entity.type
_entity.pdbx_description
1 polymer ?
#
loop_
_entity_poly.entity_id
_entity_poly.type
_entity_poly.pdbx_seq_one_letter_code
_entity_poly.pdbx_strand_id
1 'polypeptide(L)'
;MKDTICVAVGTVGGLIAGLFGGWDSALVTLVVFMAIDFFTGIITAMMKKSKHAESGGLSSKAGWFGLAKKVCTLMLIVVAVRMDILLNTNYIRDAVCISFCLNELLSIVENTSLMGIPYPPAIKKAIDVLQTKIGRTEETTDKEDK
;
A
#
# COMPACT_ATOMS: atom_id res chain seq x y z
N MET A 1 34.81 8.86 10.97
CA MET A 1 33.46 9.43 10.74
C MET A 1 32.65 8.69 9.69
N LYS A 2 33.17 8.43 8.47
CA LYS A 2 32.42 7.68 7.43
C LYS A 2 32.06 6.26 7.89
N ASP A 3 33.00 5.53 8.47
CA ASP A 3 32.79 4.15 8.92
C ASP A 3 31.75 4.07 10.06
N THR A 4 31.77 5.01 10.99
CA THR A 4 30.79 5.09 12.07
C THR A 4 29.38 5.36 11.55
N ILE A 5 29.24 6.22 10.54
CA ILE A 5 27.95 6.51 9.87
C ILE A 5 27.47 5.26 9.13
N CYS A 6 28.35 4.58 8.37
CA CYS A 6 27.98 3.36 7.66
C CYS A 6 27.52 2.25 8.61
N VAL A 7 28.23 2.05 9.72
CA VAL A 7 27.85 1.07 10.74
C VAL A 7 26.49 1.43 11.37
N ALA A 8 26.29 2.69 11.74
CA ALA A 8 25.03 3.14 12.33
C ALA A 8 23.85 2.94 11.37
N VAL A 9 23.99 3.34 10.09
CA VAL A 9 22.96 3.17 9.06
C VAL A 9 22.68 1.70 8.79
N GLY A 10 23.74 0.87 8.70
CA GLY A 10 23.60 -0.57 8.50
C GLY A 10 22.88 -1.26 9.68
N THR A 11 23.21 -0.87 10.91
CA THR A 11 22.56 -1.43 12.10
C THR A 11 21.09 -1.05 12.16
N VAL A 12 20.75 0.23 11.97
CA VAL A 12 19.35 0.69 11.96
C VAL A 12 18.58 0.06 10.81
N GLY A 13 19.17 0.02 9.62
CA GLY A 13 18.56 -0.63 8.45
C GLY A 13 18.30 -2.13 8.68
N GLY A 14 19.25 -2.83 9.28
CA GLY A 14 19.11 -4.25 9.64
C GLY A 14 18.02 -4.50 10.69
N LEU A 15 17.93 -3.66 11.71
CA LEU A 15 16.85 -3.74 12.71
C LEU A 15 15.47 -3.51 12.09
N ILE A 16 15.35 -2.49 11.23
CA ILE A 16 14.11 -2.21 10.50
C ILE A 16 13.75 -3.39 9.61
N ALA A 17 14.68 -3.91 8.81
CA ALA A 17 14.46 -5.08 7.98
C ALA A 17 13.98 -6.30 8.79
N GLY A 18 14.57 -6.52 9.96
CA GLY A 18 14.18 -7.59 10.88
C GLY A 18 12.74 -7.46 11.40
N LEU A 19 12.25 -6.24 11.64
CA LEU A 19 10.86 -6.00 12.05
C LEU A 19 9.86 -6.40 10.97
N PHE A 20 10.23 -6.25 9.70
CA PHE A 20 9.40 -6.59 8.54
C PHE A 20 9.56 -8.04 8.06
N GLY A 21 10.32 -8.87 8.77
CA GLY A 21 10.59 -10.26 8.38
C GLY A 21 11.58 -10.40 7.23
N GLY A 22 12.35 -9.36 6.96
CA GLY A 22 13.31 -9.29 5.89
C GLY A 22 12.91 -8.30 4.78
N TRP A 23 13.90 -7.96 3.97
CA TRP A 23 13.77 -7.02 2.85
C TRP A 23 13.64 -7.82 1.56
N ASP A 24 12.43 -8.30 1.26
CA ASP A 24 12.14 -9.14 0.11
C ASP A 24 11.35 -8.42 -1.00
N SER A 25 11.08 -9.15 -2.10
CA SER A 25 10.37 -8.60 -3.25
C SER A 25 8.94 -8.16 -2.93
N ALA A 26 8.24 -8.81 -2.01
CA ALA A 26 6.88 -8.44 -1.64
C ALA A 26 6.85 -7.08 -0.92
N LEU A 27 7.72 -6.91 0.09
CA LEU A 27 7.84 -5.65 0.82
C LEU A 27 8.34 -4.51 -0.08
N VAL A 28 9.35 -4.77 -0.92
CA VAL A 28 9.87 -3.78 -1.88
C VAL A 28 8.76 -3.34 -2.85
N THR A 29 7.99 -4.29 -3.39
CA THR A 29 6.87 -3.99 -4.29
C THR A 29 5.82 -3.11 -3.59
N LEU A 30 5.46 -3.44 -2.35
CA LEU A 30 4.52 -2.64 -1.57
C LEU A 30 5.03 -1.20 -1.39
N VAL A 31 6.27 -1.02 -0.97
CA VAL A 31 6.86 0.32 -0.75
C VAL A 31 6.91 1.12 -2.06
N VAL A 32 7.27 0.47 -3.17
CA VAL A 32 7.27 1.10 -4.50
C VAL A 32 5.86 1.52 -4.90
N PHE A 33 4.86 0.65 -4.72
CA PHE A 33 3.46 0.99 -5.04
C PHE A 33 2.94 2.13 -4.16
N MET A 34 3.25 2.12 -2.87
CA MET A 34 2.92 3.23 -1.97
C MET A 34 3.51 4.56 -2.42
N ALA A 35 4.77 4.55 -2.89
CA ALA A 35 5.40 5.75 -3.41
C ALA A 35 4.72 6.23 -4.70
N ILE A 36 4.47 5.33 -5.66
CA ILE A 36 3.80 5.66 -6.92
C ILE A 36 2.38 6.19 -6.65
N ASP A 37 1.61 5.54 -5.77
CA ASP A 37 0.28 6.01 -5.38
C ASP A 37 0.33 7.42 -4.79
N PHE A 38 1.25 7.68 -3.88
CA PHE A 38 1.41 8.99 -3.27
C PHE A 38 1.73 10.07 -4.33
N PHE A 39 2.66 9.80 -5.24
CA PHE A 39 3.02 10.74 -6.31
C PHE A 39 1.87 10.95 -7.30
N THR A 40 1.18 9.89 -7.72
CA THR A 40 0.03 10.02 -8.61
C THR A 40 -1.12 10.76 -7.95
N GLY A 41 -1.33 10.57 -6.65
CA GLY A 41 -2.29 11.32 -5.85
C GLY A 41 -1.98 12.82 -5.80
N ILE A 42 -0.70 13.19 -5.61
CA ILE A 42 -0.27 14.60 -5.66
C ILE A 42 -0.53 15.22 -7.04
N ILE A 43 -0.16 14.52 -8.12
CA ILE A 43 -0.38 15.02 -9.50
C ILE A 43 -1.87 15.21 -9.75
N THR A 44 -2.71 14.26 -9.35
CA THR A 44 -4.17 14.36 -9.49
C THR A 44 -4.72 15.56 -8.72
N ALA A 45 -4.21 15.82 -7.51
CA ALA A 45 -4.59 16.99 -6.71
C ALA A 45 -4.11 18.31 -7.35
N MET A 46 -2.90 18.33 -7.93
CA MET A 46 -2.42 19.50 -8.70
C MET A 46 -3.31 19.80 -9.91
N MET A 47 -3.87 18.77 -10.55
CA MET A 47 -4.85 18.91 -11.63
C MET A 47 -6.25 19.28 -11.15
N LYS A 48 -6.47 19.52 -9.85
CA LYS A 48 -7.77 19.78 -9.21
C LYS A 48 -8.82 18.68 -9.47
N LYS A 49 -8.36 17.43 -9.59
CA LYS A 49 -9.20 16.25 -9.86
C LYS A 49 -9.20 15.24 -8.71
N SER A 50 -8.60 15.60 -7.56
CA SER A 50 -8.52 14.72 -6.40
C SER A 50 -9.90 14.51 -5.76
N LYS A 51 -10.25 13.26 -5.47
CA LYS A 51 -11.45 12.90 -4.71
C LYS A 51 -11.29 13.12 -3.20
N HIS A 52 -10.05 13.31 -2.72
CA HIS A 52 -9.73 13.38 -1.29
C HIS A 52 -9.75 14.82 -0.72
N ALA A 53 -10.08 15.82 -1.54
CA ALA A 53 -10.22 17.20 -1.10
C ALA A 53 -11.55 17.78 -1.62
N GLU A 54 -12.28 18.48 -0.76
CA GLU A 54 -13.56 19.11 -1.12
C GLU A 54 -13.46 20.04 -2.34
N SER A 55 -12.30 20.70 -2.50
CA SER A 55 -12.01 21.56 -3.67
C SER A 55 -11.43 20.82 -4.87
N GLY A 56 -11.21 19.48 -4.76
CA GLY A 56 -10.48 18.69 -5.76
C GLY A 56 -8.98 19.02 -5.85
N GLY A 57 -8.51 20.05 -5.14
CA GLY A 57 -7.14 20.55 -5.21
C GLY A 57 -6.19 19.97 -4.14
N LEU A 58 -4.96 20.48 -4.16
CA LEU A 58 -3.93 20.08 -3.20
C LEU A 58 -4.30 20.56 -1.80
N SER A 59 -4.41 19.62 -0.86
CA SER A 59 -4.68 19.88 0.56
C SER A 59 -3.62 19.21 1.41
N SER A 60 -2.91 20.00 2.22
CA SER A 60 -1.91 19.49 3.15
C SER A 60 -2.51 18.49 4.14
N LYS A 61 -3.77 18.70 4.56
CA LYS A 61 -4.50 17.79 5.45
C LYS A 61 -4.75 16.44 4.77
N ALA A 62 -5.20 16.42 3.53
CA ALA A 62 -5.41 15.19 2.77
C ALA A 62 -4.10 14.43 2.53
N GLY A 63 -3.01 15.15 2.20
CA GLY A 63 -1.68 14.56 2.05
C GLY A 63 -1.17 13.92 3.35
N TRP A 64 -1.36 14.58 4.49
CA TRP A 64 -0.98 14.05 5.80
C TRP A 64 -1.77 12.78 6.15
N PHE A 65 -3.08 12.77 5.93
CA PHE A 65 -3.90 11.58 6.14
C PHE A 65 -3.49 10.41 5.22
N GLY A 66 -3.16 10.69 3.96
CA GLY A 66 -2.63 9.68 3.04
C GLY A 66 -1.35 9.05 3.55
N LEU A 67 -0.40 9.88 4.02
CA LEU A 67 0.85 9.41 4.60
C LEU A 67 0.62 8.61 5.89
N ALA A 68 -0.25 9.07 6.77
CA ALA A 68 -0.59 8.38 8.01
C ALA A 68 -1.16 6.98 7.73
N LYS A 69 -2.05 6.83 6.75
CA LYS A 69 -2.57 5.53 6.32
C LYS A 69 -1.45 4.58 5.88
N LYS A 70 -0.47 5.06 5.09
CA LYS A 70 0.67 4.26 4.64
C LYS A 70 1.55 3.80 5.81
N VAL A 71 1.77 4.66 6.79
CA VAL A 71 2.46 4.28 8.04
C VAL A 71 1.69 3.19 8.78
N CYS A 72 0.36 3.32 8.92
CA CYS A 72 -0.48 2.29 9.54
C CYS A 72 -0.42 0.96 8.76
N THR A 73 -0.42 1.00 7.43
CA THR A 73 -0.24 -0.20 6.60
C THR A 73 1.08 -0.91 6.92
N LEU A 74 2.18 -0.16 7.00
CA LEU A 74 3.48 -0.72 7.38
C LEU A 74 3.46 -1.31 8.79
N MET A 75 2.78 -0.69 9.75
CA MET A 75 2.59 -1.26 11.09
C MET A 75 1.83 -2.59 11.04
N LEU A 76 0.81 -2.72 10.20
CA LEU A 76 0.07 -3.97 10.03
C LEU A 76 0.93 -5.09 9.44
N ILE A 77 1.89 -4.78 8.57
CA ILE A 77 2.88 -5.76 8.11
C ILE A 77 3.73 -6.27 9.28
N VAL A 78 4.18 -5.38 10.16
CA VAL A 78 4.94 -5.78 11.35
C VAL A 78 4.09 -6.70 12.26
N VAL A 79 2.81 -6.38 12.44
CA VAL A 79 1.87 -7.25 13.18
C VAL A 79 1.77 -8.62 12.51
N ALA A 80 1.62 -8.68 11.19
CA ALA A 80 1.54 -9.94 10.44
C ALA A 80 2.80 -10.79 10.59
N VAL A 81 4.00 -10.17 10.57
CA VAL A 81 5.27 -10.85 10.86
C VAL A 81 5.25 -11.47 12.26
N ARG A 82 4.76 -10.72 13.26
CA ARG A 82 4.67 -11.23 14.63
C ARG A 82 3.68 -12.37 14.76
N MET A 83 2.59 -12.34 14.01
CA MET A 83 1.63 -13.45 13.95
C MET A 83 2.24 -14.70 13.31
N ASP A 84 3.00 -14.56 12.22
CA ASP A 84 3.72 -15.68 11.61
C ASP A 84 4.68 -16.34 12.61
N ILE A 85 5.44 -15.52 13.36
CA ILE A 85 6.36 -16.04 14.39
C ILE A 85 5.59 -16.75 15.51
N LEU A 86 4.49 -16.16 15.98
CA LEU A 86 3.69 -16.71 17.09
C LEU A 86 3.02 -18.04 16.73
N LEU A 87 2.49 -18.13 15.50
CA LEU A 87 1.77 -19.29 14.99
C LEU A 87 2.68 -20.31 14.29
N ASN A 88 3.98 -20.02 14.20
CA ASN A 88 4.96 -20.82 13.45
C ASN A 88 4.52 -21.03 11.99
N THR A 89 4.03 -19.96 11.36
CA THR A 89 3.63 -19.90 9.95
C THR A 89 4.55 -18.98 9.16
N ASN A 90 4.39 -18.90 7.84
CA ASN A 90 5.21 -18.06 6.97
C ASN A 90 4.43 -17.43 5.81
N TYR A 91 3.09 -17.43 5.90
CA TYR A 91 2.20 -16.95 4.83
C TYR A 91 1.34 -15.75 5.21
N ILE A 92 1.16 -15.45 6.51
CA ILE A 92 0.28 -14.35 6.96
C ILE A 92 0.82 -13.01 6.49
N ARG A 93 2.11 -12.77 6.71
CA ARG A 93 2.79 -11.56 6.25
C ARG A 93 2.68 -11.37 4.74
N ASP A 94 2.91 -12.44 3.97
CA ASP A 94 2.87 -12.37 2.51
C ASP A 94 1.46 -12.11 2.00
N ALA A 95 0.45 -12.76 2.59
CA ALA A 95 -0.95 -12.51 2.28
C ALA A 95 -1.35 -11.04 2.55
N VAL A 96 -0.93 -10.49 3.68
CA VAL A 96 -1.18 -9.09 4.05
C VAL A 96 -0.44 -8.14 3.09
N CYS A 97 0.84 -8.41 2.76
CA CYS A 97 1.59 -7.62 1.78
C CYS A 97 0.90 -7.60 0.42
N ILE A 98 0.50 -8.76 -0.10
CA ILE A 98 -0.18 -8.87 -1.40
C ILE A 98 -1.51 -8.12 -1.39
N SER A 99 -2.29 -8.23 -0.32
CA SER A 99 -3.56 -7.52 -0.18
C SER A 99 -3.37 -6.00 -0.24
N PHE A 100 -2.35 -5.48 0.45
CA PHE A 100 -2.04 -4.05 0.39
C PHE A 100 -1.44 -3.63 -0.96
N CYS A 101 -0.62 -4.47 -1.61
CA CYS A 101 -0.16 -4.21 -2.98
C CYS A 101 -1.34 -4.04 -3.95
N LEU A 102 -2.37 -4.90 -3.84
CA LEU A 102 -3.58 -4.79 -4.66
C LEU A 102 -4.33 -3.49 -4.38
N ASN A 103 -4.45 -3.09 -3.10
CA ASN A 103 -5.10 -1.85 -2.72
C ASN A 103 -4.36 -0.62 -3.29
N GLU A 104 -3.02 -0.57 -3.16
CA GLU A 104 -2.21 0.51 -3.73
C GLU A 104 -2.31 0.52 -5.27
N LEU A 105 -2.31 -0.64 -5.91
CA LEU A 105 -2.49 -0.76 -7.36
C LEU A 105 -3.83 -0.16 -7.82
N LEU A 106 -4.92 -0.47 -7.13
CA LEU A 106 -6.25 0.09 -7.43
C LEU A 106 -6.25 1.62 -7.29
N SER A 107 -5.61 2.14 -6.23
CA SER A 107 -5.49 3.58 -6.01
C SER A 107 -4.67 4.26 -7.13
N ILE A 108 -3.54 3.67 -7.55
CA ILE A 108 -2.73 4.17 -8.67
C ILE A 108 -3.56 4.24 -9.95
N VAL A 109 -4.30 3.17 -10.24
CA VAL A 109 -5.16 3.12 -11.43
C VAL A 109 -6.26 4.17 -11.36
N GLU A 110 -6.89 4.36 -10.20
CA GLU A 110 -7.89 5.39 -10.00
C GLU A 110 -7.32 6.79 -10.21
N ASN A 111 -6.18 7.11 -9.60
CA ASN A 111 -5.50 8.38 -9.76
C ASN A 111 -5.15 8.67 -11.23
N THR A 112 -4.55 7.69 -11.91
CA THR A 112 -4.16 7.83 -13.31
C THR A 112 -5.36 7.89 -14.27
N SER A 113 -6.47 7.23 -13.93
CA SER A 113 -7.75 7.36 -14.63
C SER A 113 -8.30 8.79 -14.56
N LEU A 114 -8.23 9.39 -13.38
CA LEU A 114 -8.63 10.80 -13.16
C LEU A 114 -7.76 11.79 -13.96
N MET A 115 -6.49 11.46 -14.19
CA MET A 115 -5.61 12.24 -15.07
C MET A 115 -6.01 12.16 -16.55
N GLY A 116 -6.84 11.19 -16.93
CA GLY A 116 -7.28 10.96 -18.31
C GLY A 116 -6.37 10.04 -19.10
N ILE A 117 -5.53 9.24 -18.44
CA ILE A 117 -4.69 8.22 -19.11
C ILE A 117 -5.60 7.11 -19.63
N PRO A 118 -5.57 6.83 -20.94
CA PRO A 118 -6.40 5.76 -21.51
C PRO A 118 -5.85 4.39 -21.14
N TYR A 119 -6.68 3.53 -20.57
CA TYR A 119 -6.32 2.15 -20.27
C TYR A 119 -6.75 1.20 -21.38
N PRO A 120 -5.89 0.25 -21.77
CA PRO A 120 -6.30 -0.87 -22.59
C PRO A 120 -7.47 -1.64 -21.94
N PRO A 121 -8.42 -2.17 -22.75
CA PRO A 121 -9.57 -2.90 -22.22
C PRO A 121 -9.21 -4.09 -21.31
N ALA A 122 -8.04 -4.69 -21.54
CA ALA A 122 -7.53 -5.80 -20.72
C ALA A 122 -7.25 -5.36 -19.27
N ILE A 123 -6.69 -4.16 -19.07
CA ILE A 123 -6.43 -3.62 -17.72
C ILE A 123 -7.75 -3.32 -17.00
N LYS A 124 -8.73 -2.73 -17.70
CA LYS A 124 -10.08 -2.50 -17.13
C LYS A 124 -10.70 -3.80 -16.65
N LYS A 125 -10.69 -4.85 -17.47
CA LYS A 125 -11.23 -6.16 -17.09
C LYS A 125 -10.49 -6.77 -15.89
N ALA A 126 -9.17 -6.66 -15.82
CA ALA A 126 -8.39 -7.15 -14.70
C ALA A 126 -8.76 -6.43 -13.40
N ILE A 127 -8.96 -5.12 -13.44
CA ILE A 127 -9.40 -4.31 -12.30
C ILE A 127 -10.80 -4.71 -11.85
N ASP A 128 -11.75 -4.85 -12.78
CA ASP A 128 -13.12 -5.26 -12.48
C ASP A 128 -13.15 -6.65 -11.81
N VAL A 129 -12.32 -7.58 -12.29
CA VAL A 129 -12.19 -8.93 -11.68
C VAL A 129 -11.61 -8.84 -10.26
N LEU A 130 -10.59 -8.00 -10.05
CA LEU A 130 -9.98 -7.80 -8.74
C LEU A 130 -10.97 -7.17 -7.75
N GLN A 131 -11.68 -6.13 -8.14
CA GLN A 131 -12.70 -5.47 -7.32
C GLN A 131 -13.84 -6.42 -6.95
N THR A 132 -14.30 -7.22 -7.92
CA THR A 132 -15.36 -8.22 -7.68
C THR A 132 -14.91 -9.31 -6.71
N LYS A 133 -13.66 -9.75 -6.78
CA LYS A 133 -13.12 -10.75 -5.85
C LYS A 133 -12.95 -10.19 -4.44
N ILE A 134 -12.48 -8.96 -4.30
CA ILE A 134 -12.31 -8.28 -3.01
C ILE A 134 -13.69 -8.04 -2.37
N GLY A 135 -14.66 -7.49 -3.12
CA GLY A 135 -16.02 -7.26 -2.62
C GLY A 135 -16.75 -8.54 -2.22
N ARG A 136 -16.52 -9.66 -2.91
CA ARG A 136 -17.08 -10.97 -2.49
C ARG A 136 -16.49 -11.48 -1.18
N THR A 137 -15.24 -11.17 -0.89
CA THR A 137 -14.60 -11.58 0.37
C THR A 137 -15.19 -10.81 1.56
N GLU A 138 -15.54 -9.53 1.36
CA GLU A 138 -16.20 -8.71 2.40
C GLU A 138 -17.65 -9.19 2.66
N GLU A 139 -18.42 -9.50 1.62
CA GLU A 139 -19.81 -9.99 1.78
C GLU A 139 -19.92 -11.37 2.44
N THR A 140 -18.91 -12.23 2.30
CA THR A 140 -18.91 -13.56 2.95
C THR A 140 -18.58 -13.46 4.43
N THR A 141 -17.75 -12.51 4.83
CA THR A 141 -17.41 -12.30 6.25
C THR A 141 -18.59 -11.72 7.04
N ASP A 142 -19.40 -10.84 6.44
CA ASP A 142 -20.59 -10.25 7.10
C ASP A 142 -21.77 -11.22 7.26
N LYS A 143 -21.75 -12.37 6.56
CA LYS A 143 -22.84 -13.38 6.63
C LYS A 143 -22.55 -14.53 7.58
N GLU A 144 -21.32 -14.71 8.03
CA GLU A 144 -20.98 -15.74 9.02
C GLU A 144 -21.15 -15.26 10.47
N ASP A 145 -21.30 -13.93 10.69
CA ASP A 145 -21.49 -13.32 12.01
C ASP A 145 -22.95 -13.02 12.39
N LYS A 146 -23.93 -13.61 11.68
CA LYS A 146 -25.37 -13.53 12.00
C LYS A 146 -26.00 -14.91 12.20
#